data_3ee10959e0c0a869fe99159f2524fb64
#
_entry.id   3ee10959e0c0a869fe99159f2524fb64
#
_cell.length_a   1.000
_cell.length_b   1.000
_cell.length_c   1.000
_cell.angle_alpha   90.00
_cell.angle_beta   90.00
_cell.angle_gamma   90.00
#
_symmetry.space_group_name_H-M   'P 1'
#
loop_
_entity.id
_entity.type
_entity.pdbx_description
1 polymer ?
#
loop_
_entity_poly.entity_id
_entity_poly.type
_entity_poly.pdbx_seq_one_letter_code
_entity_poly.pdbx_strand_id
1 'polypeptide(L)'
;MEFRSLGGTAPDPMTEEEFREMIRKRSESVPREHESERLSFAVLEWIYEQVTEAEGLGIFPHPFWLHPMMQLPEDYIEFVYKNKPFDAFEVLGGSTAYSHNGFQTAFYYKMKAEGIDHPVVGSTDSHSSLEINPNGNICSTIVFAKANKRASLIEAIKDRYSVAVDTISKEYRLVGDYRWIQYGAFLMEHYFPLHDIPCRAEGYYMNRYLAGDTRAEAILRTMKGQIAEMMEKYFRFA
;
A
#
# COMPACT_ATOMS: atom_id res chain seq x y z
N MET A 1 -18.29 -13.58 8.01
CA MET A 1 -17.86 -12.33 7.34
C MET A 1 -18.29 -12.45 5.90
N GLU A 2 -19.32 -11.71 5.48
CA GLU A 2 -19.80 -11.78 4.10
C GLU A 2 -18.94 -10.86 3.21
N PHE A 3 -18.17 -11.44 2.30
CA PHE A 3 -17.53 -10.67 1.23
C PHE A 3 -18.55 -10.45 0.12
N ARG A 4 -19.12 -9.25 0.03
CA ARG A 4 -19.93 -8.87 -1.12
C ARG A 4 -19.03 -8.33 -2.22
N SER A 5 -18.95 -9.04 -3.35
CA SER A 5 -18.32 -8.51 -4.56
C SER A 5 -19.15 -7.35 -5.11
N LEU A 6 -18.51 -6.22 -5.36
CA LEU A 6 -19.15 -5.09 -6.05
C LEU A 6 -19.34 -5.45 -7.53
N GLY A 7 -20.51 -6.02 -7.87
CA GLY A 7 -20.98 -6.14 -9.27
C GLY A 7 -20.99 -7.51 -9.92
N GLY A 8 -20.70 -8.60 -9.20
CA GLY A 8 -20.89 -9.98 -9.68
C GLY A 8 -21.85 -10.74 -8.78
N THR A 9 -22.53 -11.76 -9.29
CA THR A 9 -23.15 -12.77 -8.45
C THR A 9 -22.05 -13.42 -7.63
N ALA A 10 -22.04 -13.16 -6.30
CA ALA A 10 -21.11 -13.85 -5.41
C ALA A 10 -21.33 -15.37 -5.62
N PRO A 11 -20.26 -16.17 -5.75
CA PRO A 11 -20.41 -17.61 -5.71
C PRO A 11 -21.08 -18.00 -4.38
N ASP A 12 -21.81 -19.10 -4.38
CA ASP A 12 -22.41 -19.60 -3.15
C ASP A 12 -21.37 -19.62 -2.03
N PRO A 13 -21.69 -19.11 -0.84
CA PRO A 13 -20.72 -19.01 0.23
C PRO A 13 -20.20 -20.41 0.57
N MET A 14 -18.90 -20.59 0.43
CA MET A 14 -18.21 -21.81 0.82
C MET A 14 -18.46 -22.06 2.32
N THR A 15 -18.81 -23.28 2.69
CA THR A 15 -18.94 -23.64 4.10
C THR A 15 -17.56 -23.62 4.78
N GLU A 16 -17.56 -23.50 6.10
CA GLU A 16 -16.30 -23.53 6.87
C GLU A 16 -15.55 -24.86 6.69
N GLU A 17 -16.26 -25.95 6.55
CA GLU A 17 -15.67 -27.28 6.34
C GLU A 17 -15.01 -27.40 4.96
N GLU A 18 -15.69 -26.94 3.91
CA GLU A 18 -15.14 -26.88 2.53
C GLU A 18 -13.90 -25.98 2.48
N PHE A 19 -13.94 -24.82 3.14
CA PHE A 19 -12.79 -23.93 3.23
C PHE A 19 -11.60 -24.59 3.93
N ARG A 20 -11.82 -25.20 5.08
CA ARG A 20 -10.77 -25.90 5.85
C ARG A 20 -10.13 -27.04 5.03
N GLU A 21 -10.93 -27.83 4.34
CA GLU A 21 -10.43 -28.94 3.52
C GLU A 21 -9.65 -28.43 2.30
N MET A 22 -10.13 -27.35 1.65
CA MET A 22 -9.42 -26.71 0.55
C MET A 22 -8.05 -26.18 1.00
N ILE A 23 -7.98 -25.46 2.13
CA ILE A 23 -6.71 -24.95 2.68
C ILE A 23 -5.78 -26.09 3.08
N ARG A 24 -6.31 -27.15 3.69
CA ARG A 24 -5.52 -28.35 4.02
C ARG A 24 -4.85 -28.95 2.77
N LYS A 25 -5.60 -29.16 1.70
CA LYS A 25 -5.06 -29.67 0.42
C LYS A 25 -4.00 -28.75 -0.16
N ARG A 26 -4.24 -27.44 -0.18
CA ARG A 26 -3.26 -26.45 -0.65
C ARG A 26 -1.98 -26.49 0.18
N SER A 27 -2.10 -26.63 1.50
CA SER A 27 -0.95 -26.67 2.40
C SER A 27 0.00 -27.85 2.14
N GLU A 28 -0.45 -28.93 1.52
CA GLU A 28 0.37 -30.09 1.16
C GLU A 28 1.44 -29.76 0.11
N SER A 29 1.25 -28.70 -0.70
CA SER A 29 2.24 -28.21 -1.67
C SER A 29 3.37 -27.39 -1.06
N VAL A 30 3.20 -26.90 0.16
CA VAL A 30 4.22 -26.08 0.85
C VAL A 30 5.38 -26.97 1.32
N PRO A 31 6.65 -26.55 1.15
CA PRO A 31 7.81 -27.32 1.57
C PRO A 31 7.78 -27.71 3.05
N ARG A 32 8.39 -28.86 3.38
CA ARG A 32 8.36 -29.39 4.75
C ARG A 32 9.13 -28.55 5.76
N GLU A 33 10.13 -27.82 5.32
CA GLU A 33 10.90 -26.91 6.17
C GLU A 33 10.05 -25.77 6.75
N HIS A 34 8.89 -25.49 6.15
CA HIS A 34 7.91 -24.49 6.62
C HIS A 34 6.61 -25.14 7.12
N GLU A 35 6.71 -26.32 7.76
CA GLU A 35 5.52 -27.09 8.15
C GLU A 35 4.62 -26.33 9.15
N SER A 36 5.20 -25.55 10.05
CA SER A 36 4.45 -24.71 11.01
C SER A 36 3.66 -23.58 10.33
N GLU A 37 4.13 -23.09 9.20
CA GLU A 37 3.55 -21.98 8.45
C GLU A 37 2.72 -22.41 7.23
N ARG A 38 2.65 -23.72 6.95
CA ARG A 38 1.97 -24.28 5.77
C ARG A 38 0.53 -23.80 5.60
N LEU A 39 -0.24 -23.86 6.67
CA LEU A 39 -1.64 -23.43 6.64
C LEU A 39 -1.74 -21.92 6.42
N SER A 40 -0.89 -21.16 7.09
CA SER A 40 -0.85 -19.70 6.92
C SER A 40 -0.50 -19.30 5.47
N PHE A 41 0.47 -19.99 4.86
CA PHE A 41 0.84 -19.74 3.48
C PHE A 41 -0.29 -20.12 2.50
N ALA A 42 -0.94 -21.26 2.70
CA ALA A 42 -2.07 -21.69 1.87
C ALA A 42 -3.26 -20.72 1.96
N VAL A 43 -3.53 -20.16 3.15
CA VAL A 43 -4.54 -19.09 3.32
C VAL A 43 -4.12 -17.83 2.60
N LEU A 44 -2.84 -17.44 2.70
CA LEU A 44 -2.28 -16.26 2.03
C LEU A 44 -2.43 -16.36 0.51
N GLU A 45 -2.03 -17.48 -0.08
CA GLU A 45 -2.21 -17.75 -1.51
C GLU A 45 -3.68 -17.62 -1.95
N TRP A 46 -4.58 -18.24 -1.19
CA TRP A 46 -6.00 -18.15 -1.49
C TRP A 46 -6.53 -16.71 -1.40
N ILE A 47 -6.14 -15.95 -0.39
CA ILE A 47 -6.54 -14.54 -0.26
C ILE A 47 -6.09 -13.74 -1.49
N TYR A 48 -4.83 -13.90 -1.92
CA TYR A 48 -4.31 -13.17 -3.08
C TYR A 48 -4.97 -13.59 -4.39
N GLU A 49 -5.35 -14.87 -4.53
CA GLU A 49 -6.17 -15.32 -5.67
C GLU A 49 -7.52 -14.59 -5.68
N GLN A 50 -8.22 -14.52 -4.53
CA GLN A 50 -9.50 -13.80 -4.45
C GLN A 50 -9.35 -12.30 -4.75
N VAL A 51 -8.27 -11.68 -4.30
CA VAL A 51 -7.94 -10.28 -4.63
C VAL A 51 -7.72 -10.14 -6.15
N THR A 52 -7.03 -11.08 -6.76
CA THR A 52 -6.75 -11.06 -8.21
C THR A 52 -8.03 -11.26 -9.02
N GLU A 53 -8.89 -12.21 -8.65
CA GLU A 53 -10.20 -12.45 -9.27
C GLU A 53 -11.12 -11.23 -9.18
N ALA A 54 -11.01 -10.47 -8.08
CA ALA A 54 -11.72 -9.21 -7.90
C ALA A 54 -11.04 -8.00 -8.60
N GLU A 55 -10.06 -8.26 -9.48
CA GLU A 55 -9.25 -7.23 -10.14
C GLU A 55 -8.58 -6.26 -9.15
N GLY A 56 -8.17 -6.77 -7.98
CA GLY A 56 -7.51 -6.03 -6.92
C GLY A 56 -5.99 -5.98 -7.07
N LEU A 57 -5.36 -5.36 -6.09
CA LEU A 57 -3.91 -5.34 -5.91
C LEU A 57 -3.59 -6.01 -4.57
N GLY A 58 -2.88 -7.14 -4.61
CA GLY A 58 -2.38 -7.82 -3.43
C GLY A 58 -1.06 -7.22 -2.98
N ILE A 59 -0.99 -6.77 -1.73
CA ILE A 59 0.23 -6.20 -1.16
C ILE A 59 0.69 -7.09 0.00
N PHE A 60 1.98 -7.44 0.04
CA PHE A 60 2.60 -8.10 1.18
C PHE A 60 3.02 -7.03 2.19
N PRO A 61 2.26 -6.86 3.31
CA PRO A 61 2.46 -5.74 4.21
C PRO A 61 3.53 -6.05 5.25
N HIS A 62 4.29 -5.06 5.64
CA HIS A 62 5.21 -4.92 6.79
C HIS A 62 5.65 -6.24 7.49
N PRO A 63 6.29 -7.22 6.81
CA PRO A 63 6.61 -8.52 7.40
C PRO A 63 7.61 -8.44 8.56
N PHE A 64 8.32 -7.33 8.71
CA PHE A 64 9.26 -7.06 9.79
C PHE A 64 8.66 -6.19 10.91
N TRP A 65 7.32 -6.19 11.04
CA TRP A 65 6.67 -5.49 12.15
C TRP A 65 7.20 -5.98 13.49
N LEU A 66 7.74 -5.09 14.30
CA LEU A 66 8.44 -5.43 15.55
C LEU A 66 7.51 -5.69 16.76
N HIS A 67 6.29 -6.09 16.52
CA HIS A 67 5.41 -6.50 17.62
C HIS A 67 5.83 -7.88 18.12
N PRO A 68 6.17 -8.06 19.42
CA PRO A 68 6.73 -9.32 19.93
C PRO A 68 5.90 -10.58 19.67
N MET A 69 4.59 -10.41 19.46
CA MET A 69 3.66 -11.52 19.24
C MET A 69 3.34 -11.79 17.75
N MET A 70 3.90 -10.99 16.82
CA MET A 70 3.57 -11.05 15.39
C MET A 70 4.79 -11.15 14.49
N GLN A 71 5.97 -11.43 15.05
CA GLN A 71 7.18 -11.62 14.25
C GLN A 71 7.10 -12.92 13.47
N LEU A 72 7.15 -12.81 12.14
CA LEU A 72 7.34 -13.98 11.28
C LEU A 72 8.82 -14.37 11.26
N PRO A 73 9.15 -15.68 11.18
CA PRO A 73 10.51 -16.14 10.94
C PRO A 73 11.08 -15.54 9.63
N GLU A 74 12.35 -15.17 9.64
CA GLU A 74 12.98 -14.53 8.46
C GLU A 74 13.00 -15.44 7.25
N ASP A 75 13.27 -16.71 7.42
CA ASP A 75 13.25 -17.73 6.39
C ASP A 75 11.86 -17.91 5.77
N TYR A 76 10.80 -17.80 6.59
CA TYR A 76 9.43 -17.81 6.09
C TYR A 76 9.08 -16.53 5.32
N ILE A 77 9.52 -15.35 5.77
CA ILE A 77 9.36 -14.10 5.02
C ILE A 77 10.05 -14.22 3.65
N GLU A 78 11.26 -14.75 3.62
CA GLU A 78 12.02 -14.98 2.39
C GLU A 78 11.30 -15.98 1.47
N PHE A 79 10.75 -17.07 2.03
CA PHE A 79 9.96 -18.05 1.30
C PHE A 79 8.71 -17.41 0.67
N VAL A 80 7.92 -16.65 1.43
CA VAL A 80 6.75 -15.92 0.90
C VAL A 80 7.17 -14.95 -0.20
N TYR A 81 8.24 -14.20 0.00
CA TYR A 81 8.72 -13.23 -0.97
C TYR A 81 9.17 -13.89 -2.28
N LYS A 82 9.88 -15.01 -2.22
CA LYS A 82 10.33 -15.78 -3.39
C LYS A 82 9.19 -16.42 -4.16
N ASN A 83 8.18 -16.95 -3.48
CA ASN A 83 7.03 -17.60 -4.12
C ASN A 83 5.99 -16.61 -4.64
N LYS A 84 6.07 -15.36 -4.22
CA LYS A 84 5.29 -14.23 -4.77
C LYS A 84 3.78 -14.48 -4.87
N PRO A 85 3.06 -14.81 -3.80
CA PRO A 85 1.61 -14.87 -3.82
C PRO A 85 0.96 -13.47 -3.77
N PHE A 86 1.68 -12.41 -4.13
CA PHE A 86 1.28 -11.01 -4.05
C PHE A 86 1.77 -10.21 -5.27
N ASP A 87 1.20 -9.03 -5.49
CA ASP A 87 1.57 -8.15 -6.61
C ASP A 87 2.69 -7.16 -6.26
N ALA A 88 2.67 -6.61 -5.04
CA ALA A 88 3.62 -5.61 -4.59
C ALA A 88 4.04 -5.84 -3.13
N PHE A 89 5.22 -5.36 -2.77
CA PHE A 89 5.80 -5.42 -1.44
C PHE A 89 5.71 -4.05 -0.75
N GLU A 90 5.19 -4.00 0.47
CA GLU A 90 5.24 -2.80 1.29
C GLU A 90 6.64 -2.63 1.88
N VAL A 91 7.45 -1.84 1.21
CA VAL A 91 8.84 -1.58 1.62
C VAL A 91 8.94 -0.49 2.68
N LEU A 92 7.93 0.37 2.77
CA LEU A 92 7.82 1.46 3.74
C LEU A 92 6.38 1.51 4.26
N GLY A 93 6.19 1.44 5.57
CA GLY A 93 4.85 1.42 6.17
C GLY A 93 4.76 2.20 7.46
N GLY A 94 3.53 2.57 7.83
CA GLY A 94 3.18 3.19 9.09
C GLY A 94 3.38 4.69 9.17
N SER A 95 3.15 5.22 10.37
CA SER A 95 3.21 6.66 10.67
C SER A 95 4.16 7.00 11.83
N THR A 96 4.68 6.02 12.55
CA THR A 96 5.46 6.25 13.78
C THR A 96 6.70 5.37 13.94
N ALA A 97 6.81 4.25 13.23
CA ALA A 97 7.90 3.30 13.41
C ALA A 97 8.93 3.40 12.28
N TYR A 98 10.20 3.49 12.64
CA TYR A 98 11.31 3.59 11.67
C TYR A 98 12.04 2.27 11.48
N SER A 99 12.14 1.46 12.54
CA SER A 99 13.02 0.28 12.56
C SER A 99 12.58 -0.78 11.56
N HIS A 100 11.28 -1.09 11.51
CA HIS A 100 10.77 -2.05 10.54
C HIS A 100 10.97 -1.58 9.09
N ASN A 101 10.84 -0.28 8.79
CA ASN A 101 11.14 0.28 7.48
C ASN A 101 12.61 0.11 7.09
N GLY A 102 13.52 0.18 8.06
CA GLY A 102 14.93 -0.14 7.86
C GLY A 102 15.13 -1.60 7.44
N PHE A 103 14.53 -2.54 8.19
CA PHE A 103 14.61 -3.97 7.86
C PHE A 103 13.94 -4.30 6.52
N GLN A 104 12.75 -3.80 6.26
CA GLN A 104 12.05 -4.00 5.00
C GLN A 104 12.85 -3.50 3.79
N THR A 105 13.45 -2.31 3.93
CA THR A 105 14.30 -1.74 2.87
C THR A 105 15.56 -2.57 2.65
N ALA A 106 16.24 -2.99 3.73
CA ALA A 106 17.44 -3.83 3.64
C ALA A 106 17.10 -5.19 3.01
N PHE A 107 16.01 -5.80 3.41
CA PHE A 107 15.52 -7.06 2.85
C PHE A 107 15.19 -6.93 1.36
N TYR A 108 14.46 -5.90 0.97
CA TYR A 108 14.17 -5.62 -0.45
C TYR A 108 15.46 -5.57 -1.29
N TYR A 109 16.46 -4.83 -0.84
CA TYR A 109 17.74 -4.74 -1.57
C TYR A 109 18.53 -6.04 -1.53
N LYS A 110 18.49 -6.83 -0.45
CA LYS A 110 19.04 -8.20 -0.40
C LYS A 110 18.41 -9.05 -1.52
N MET A 111 17.09 -9.10 -1.59
CA MET A 111 16.36 -9.90 -2.57
C MET A 111 16.60 -9.41 -4.01
N LYS A 112 16.66 -8.11 -4.21
CA LYS A 112 16.99 -7.51 -5.52
C LYS A 112 18.40 -7.85 -5.98
N ALA A 113 19.37 -7.90 -5.07
CA ALA A 113 20.73 -8.35 -5.37
C ALA A 113 20.80 -9.85 -5.76
N GLU A 114 19.86 -10.66 -5.28
CA GLU A 114 19.67 -12.07 -5.68
C GLU A 114 18.87 -12.22 -7.00
N GLY A 115 18.47 -11.12 -7.64
CA GLY A 115 17.73 -11.12 -8.90
C GLY A 115 16.21 -11.19 -8.72
N ILE A 116 15.68 -11.06 -7.49
CA ILE A 116 14.27 -11.07 -7.18
C ILE A 116 13.81 -9.63 -6.90
N ASP A 117 13.17 -9.03 -7.91
CA ASP A 117 12.78 -7.63 -7.88
C ASP A 117 11.26 -7.48 -8.02
N HIS A 118 10.59 -7.20 -6.91
CA HIS A 118 9.14 -6.99 -6.87
C HIS A 118 8.78 -5.51 -6.90
N PRO A 119 7.58 -5.15 -7.42
CA PRO A 119 7.02 -3.83 -7.25
C PRO A 119 6.98 -3.43 -5.77
N VAL A 120 7.23 -2.16 -5.47
CA VAL A 120 7.23 -1.66 -4.10
C VAL A 120 6.20 -0.56 -3.90
N VAL A 121 5.65 -0.52 -2.69
CA VAL A 121 4.71 0.51 -2.25
C VAL A 121 5.08 1.00 -0.85
N GLY A 122 4.62 2.22 -0.54
CA GLY A 122 4.55 2.74 0.82
C GLY A 122 3.10 2.89 1.25
N SER A 123 2.78 2.65 2.51
CA SER A 123 1.44 2.79 3.05
C SER A 123 1.42 3.47 4.41
N THR A 124 0.28 4.05 4.77
CA THR A 124 0.11 4.74 6.05
C THR A 124 -0.10 3.78 7.21
N ASP A 125 -0.51 2.55 6.94
CA ASP A 125 -0.99 1.60 7.96
C ASP A 125 -2.06 2.22 8.89
N SER A 126 -2.90 3.11 8.35
CA SER A 126 -3.93 3.82 9.11
C SER A 126 -5.13 2.91 9.36
N HIS A 127 -5.51 2.76 10.62
CA HIS A 127 -6.66 1.97 11.07
C HIS A 127 -7.91 2.81 11.32
N SER A 128 -7.80 4.13 11.18
CA SER A 128 -8.90 5.07 11.41
C SER A 128 -8.76 6.30 10.50
N SER A 129 -9.88 6.80 10.01
CA SER A 129 -9.94 8.09 9.29
C SER A 129 -9.64 9.30 10.20
N LEU A 130 -9.62 9.09 11.52
CA LEU A 130 -9.31 10.12 12.51
C LEU A 130 -7.86 10.10 12.97
N GLU A 131 -7.07 9.11 12.58
CA GLU A 131 -5.62 9.06 12.80
C GLU A 131 -4.90 10.03 11.86
N ILE A 132 -5.14 11.30 12.09
CA ILE A 132 -4.42 12.35 11.40
C ILE A 132 -3.12 12.56 12.16
N ASN A 133 -2.00 12.13 11.61
CA ASN A 133 -0.71 12.60 12.08
C ASN A 133 -0.67 14.13 11.90
N PRO A 134 -0.66 14.92 12.98
CA PRO A 134 -0.75 16.39 12.90
C PRO A 134 0.41 17.00 12.09
N ASN A 135 1.51 16.28 11.95
CA ASN A 135 2.67 16.72 11.16
C ASN A 135 2.58 16.28 9.69
N GLY A 136 1.60 15.46 9.31
CA GLY A 136 1.45 14.92 7.96
C GLY A 136 2.57 13.97 7.53
N ASN A 137 3.39 13.50 8.48
CA ASN A 137 4.48 12.59 8.20
C ASN A 137 3.93 11.17 8.15
N ILE A 138 3.95 10.59 6.98
CA ILE A 138 3.39 9.26 6.68
C ILE A 138 4.27 8.56 5.65
N CYS A 139 4.16 7.24 5.56
CA CYS A 139 4.60 6.53 4.37
C CYS A 139 3.47 6.54 3.33
N SER A 140 3.84 6.68 2.07
CA SER A 140 2.89 6.76 0.95
C SER A 140 3.52 6.23 -0.34
N THR A 141 2.72 6.17 -1.41
CA THR A 141 3.18 5.75 -2.73
C THR A 141 2.93 6.84 -3.76
N ILE A 142 3.96 7.22 -4.51
CA ILE A 142 3.79 7.97 -5.76
C ILE A 142 3.61 6.94 -6.87
N VAL A 143 2.52 7.03 -7.63
CA VAL A 143 2.20 6.13 -8.75
C VAL A 143 2.18 6.92 -10.05
N PHE A 144 2.99 6.50 -11.03
CA PHE A 144 3.06 7.12 -12.36
C PHE A 144 2.14 6.37 -13.32
N ALA A 145 0.85 6.65 -13.27
CA ALA A 145 -0.19 5.98 -14.04
C ALA A 145 -0.65 6.81 -15.24
N LYS A 146 -1.14 6.14 -16.30
CA LYS A 146 -1.69 6.77 -17.50
C LYS A 146 -2.98 7.55 -17.24
N ALA A 147 -3.73 7.15 -16.21
CA ALA A 147 -4.99 7.78 -15.82
C ALA A 147 -5.27 7.57 -14.32
N ASN A 148 -6.02 8.49 -13.72
CA ASN A 148 -6.52 8.33 -12.35
C ASN A 148 -7.74 7.40 -12.35
N LYS A 149 -7.50 6.12 -12.66
CA LYS A 149 -8.49 5.03 -12.66
C LYS A 149 -7.90 3.81 -12.00
N ARG A 150 -8.71 3.05 -11.27
CA ARG A 150 -8.31 1.83 -10.54
C ARG A 150 -7.41 0.92 -11.39
N ALA A 151 -7.85 0.54 -12.57
CA ALA A 151 -7.10 -0.37 -13.44
C ALA A 151 -5.72 0.20 -13.83
N SER A 152 -5.66 1.49 -14.19
CA SER A 152 -4.39 2.14 -14.56
C SER A 152 -3.42 2.28 -13.38
N LEU A 153 -3.93 2.49 -12.16
CA LEU A 153 -3.10 2.55 -10.96
C LEU A 153 -2.53 1.17 -10.63
N ILE A 154 -3.36 0.12 -10.70
CA ILE A 154 -2.94 -1.27 -10.46
C ILE A 154 -1.89 -1.70 -11.49
N GLU A 155 -2.15 -1.45 -12.79
CA GLU A 155 -1.20 -1.72 -13.87
C GLU A 155 0.14 -1.04 -13.62
N ALA A 156 0.12 0.25 -13.30
CA ALA A 156 1.33 1.02 -13.06
C ALA A 156 2.16 0.48 -11.88
N ILE A 157 1.50 0.05 -10.78
CA ILE A 157 2.21 -0.55 -9.65
C ILE A 157 2.81 -1.91 -10.06
N LYS A 158 2.03 -2.78 -10.73
CA LYS A 158 2.52 -4.09 -11.22
C LYS A 158 3.70 -3.95 -12.17
N ASP A 159 3.73 -2.89 -12.98
CA ASP A 159 4.80 -2.55 -13.92
C ASP A 159 5.97 -1.79 -13.24
N ARG A 160 5.96 -1.64 -11.93
CA ARG A 160 6.99 -0.93 -11.13
C ARG A 160 7.08 0.57 -11.42
N TYR A 161 5.99 1.18 -11.85
CA TYR A 161 5.87 2.64 -12.02
C TYR A 161 5.39 3.27 -10.71
N SER A 162 5.97 2.82 -9.60
CA SER A 162 5.69 3.30 -8.25
C SER A 162 6.97 3.60 -7.49
N VAL A 163 6.87 4.54 -6.57
CA VAL A 163 7.93 4.91 -5.62
C VAL A 163 7.31 4.97 -4.23
N ALA A 164 7.83 4.16 -3.33
CA ALA A 164 7.49 4.25 -1.91
C ALA A 164 8.19 5.47 -1.30
N VAL A 165 7.47 6.24 -0.50
CA VAL A 165 7.94 7.49 0.10
C VAL A 165 7.79 7.42 1.60
N ASP A 166 8.87 7.73 2.33
CA ASP A 166 8.90 7.88 3.78
C ASP A 166 9.12 9.35 4.13
N THR A 167 8.09 10.01 4.62
CA THR A 167 8.18 11.37 5.17
C THR A 167 8.23 11.38 6.71
N ILE A 168 8.23 10.21 7.36
CA ILE A 168 8.36 10.07 8.81
C ILE A 168 9.79 10.35 9.23
N SER A 169 10.75 9.74 8.50
CA SER A 169 12.17 10.03 8.67
C SER A 169 12.48 11.41 8.10
N LYS A 170 13.39 12.14 8.73
CA LYS A 170 13.84 13.45 8.23
C LYS A 170 14.61 13.36 6.90
N GLU A 171 14.95 12.15 6.49
CA GLU A 171 15.73 11.88 5.26
C GLU A 171 14.87 11.84 3.99
N TYR A 172 13.54 11.82 4.12
CA TYR A 172 12.62 11.71 2.98
C TYR A 172 13.00 10.56 2.05
N ARG A 173 13.05 9.35 2.61
CA ARG A 173 13.49 8.15 1.89
C ARG A 173 12.55 7.81 0.74
N LEU A 174 13.14 7.52 -0.42
CA LEU A 174 12.43 7.06 -1.62
C LEU A 174 12.97 5.69 -2.02
N VAL A 175 12.06 4.72 -2.25
CA VAL A 175 12.42 3.36 -2.66
C VAL A 175 11.62 2.98 -3.91
N GLY A 176 12.32 2.49 -4.94
CA GLY A 176 11.74 2.12 -6.22
C GLY A 176 12.80 2.01 -7.31
N ASP A 177 12.39 2.00 -8.57
CA ASP A 177 13.33 2.07 -9.69
C ASP A 177 13.94 3.46 -9.82
N TYR A 178 15.25 3.52 -10.08
CA TYR A 178 16.03 4.77 -10.08
C TYR A 178 15.41 5.87 -10.96
N ARG A 179 14.91 5.52 -12.12
CA ARG A 179 14.23 6.48 -13.02
C ARG A 179 13.05 7.17 -12.34
N TRP A 180 12.21 6.40 -11.63
CA TRP A 180 11.03 6.93 -10.96
C TRP A 180 11.37 7.65 -9.67
N ILE A 181 12.44 7.23 -8.98
CA ILE A 181 12.98 7.97 -7.82
C ILE A 181 13.37 9.40 -8.22
N GLN A 182 13.98 9.61 -9.39
CA GLN A 182 14.34 10.95 -9.85
C GLN A 182 13.11 11.85 -10.00
N TYR A 183 12.02 11.36 -10.61
CA TYR A 183 10.76 12.09 -10.71
C TYR A 183 10.10 12.25 -9.34
N GLY A 184 10.11 11.23 -8.50
CA GLY A 184 9.60 11.30 -7.14
C GLY A 184 10.32 12.36 -6.31
N ALA A 185 11.64 12.42 -6.36
CA ALA A 185 12.44 13.44 -5.67
C ALA A 185 12.09 14.85 -6.14
N PHE A 186 11.94 15.05 -7.45
CA PHE A 186 11.48 16.34 -8.00
C PHE A 186 10.10 16.74 -7.46
N LEU A 187 9.15 15.81 -7.40
CA LEU A 187 7.82 16.05 -6.87
C LEU A 187 7.85 16.39 -5.37
N MET A 188 8.68 15.67 -4.60
CA MET A 188 8.86 15.91 -3.16
C MET A 188 9.46 17.28 -2.88
N GLU A 189 10.33 17.76 -3.72
CA GLU A 189 10.99 19.07 -3.54
C GLU A 189 10.13 20.24 -4.02
N HIS A 190 9.45 20.09 -5.16
CA HIS A 190 8.85 21.24 -5.86
C HIS A 190 7.32 21.23 -5.88
N TYR A 191 6.67 20.08 -5.84
CA TYR A 191 5.22 19.96 -5.98
C TYR A 191 4.51 19.72 -4.65
N PHE A 192 4.87 18.66 -3.91
CA PHE A 192 4.14 18.29 -2.69
C PHE A 192 4.15 19.35 -1.59
N PRO A 193 5.22 20.14 -1.37
CA PRO A 193 5.17 21.22 -0.39
C PRO A 193 4.09 22.26 -0.69
N LEU A 194 3.78 22.50 -1.96
CA LEU A 194 2.74 23.42 -2.40
C LEU A 194 1.35 22.78 -2.39
N HIS A 195 1.27 21.50 -2.82
CA HIS A 195 0.04 20.74 -2.91
C HIS A 195 -0.52 20.38 -1.52
N ASP A 196 0.33 19.94 -0.59
CA ASP A 196 -0.10 19.36 0.68
C ASP A 196 -0.69 20.40 1.64
N ILE A 197 -0.27 21.67 1.54
CA ILE A 197 -0.83 22.73 2.37
C ILE A 197 -2.33 22.92 2.11
N PRO A 198 -2.80 23.20 0.88
CA PRO A 198 -4.22 23.32 0.60
C PRO A 198 -4.98 21.99 0.77
N CYS A 199 -4.39 20.84 0.42
CA CYS A 199 -4.99 19.53 0.65
C CYS A 199 -5.30 19.25 2.12
N ARG A 200 -4.37 19.54 3.02
CA ARG A 200 -4.59 19.37 4.47
C ARG A 200 -5.67 20.32 4.99
N ALA A 201 -5.65 21.57 4.55
CA ALA A 201 -6.67 22.54 4.93
C ALA A 201 -8.06 22.09 4.44
N GLU A 202 -8.18 21.64 3.18
CA GLU A 202 -9.43 21.12 2.64
C GLU A 202 -9.91 19.90 3.43
N GLY A 203 -9.05 18.92 3.68
CA GLY A 203 -9.37 17.73 4.50
C GLY A 203 -9.82 18.08 5.91
N TYR A 204 -9.18 19.06 6.56
CA TYR A 204 -9.58 19.54 7.88
C TYR A 204 -11.00 20.11 7.86
N TYR A 205 -11.33 20.98 6.91
CA TYR A 205 -12.67 21.56 6.81
C TYR A 205 -13.71 20.56 6.35
N MET A 206 -13.36 19.56 5.53
CA MET A 206 -14.25 18.45 5.20
C MET A 206 -14.66 17.66 6.45
N ASN A 207 -13.71 17.33 7.31
CA ASN A 207 -14.00 16.64 8.57
C ASN A 207 -14.89 17.48 9.50
N ARG A 208 -14.67 18.79 9.58
CA ARG A 208 -15.54 19.69 10.36
C ARG A 208 -16.94 19.77 9.80
N TYR A 209 -17.08 19.83 8.48
CA TYR A 209 -18.40 19.81 7.82
C TYR A 209 -19.14 18.51 8.11
N LEU A 210 -18.49 17.37 8.00
CA LEU A 210 -19.08 16.07 8.32
C LEU A 210 -19.45 15.94 9.81
N ALA A 211 -18.74 16.64 10.68
CA ALA A 211 -19.07 16.74 12.11
C ALA A 211 -20.19 17.76 12.42
N GLY A 212 -20.80 18.39 11.40
CA GLY A 212 -21.94 19.30 11.55
C GLY A 212 -21.59 20.79 11.65
N ASP A 213 -20.33 21.20 11.45
CA ASP A 213 -19.96 22.63 11.40
C ASP A 213 -20.30 23.24 10.02
N THR A 214 -21.48 23.86 9.93
CA THR A 214 -21.97 24.47 8.69
C THR A 214 -21.08 25.62 8.16
N ARG A 215 -20.26 26.24 9.01
CA ARG A 215 -19.33 27.30 8.58
C ARG A 215 -18.20 26.73 7.72
N ALA A 216 -17.87 25.46 7.90
CA ALA A 216 -16.85 24.78 7.11
C ALA A 216 -17.23 24.71 5.63
N GLU A 217 -18.54 24.60 5.30
CA GLU A 217 -19.00 24.59 3.91
C GLU A 217 -18.61 25.85 3.14
N ALA A 218 -18.75 27.01 3.75
CA ALA A 218 -18.38 28.29 3.11
C ALA A 218 -16.89 28.36 2.80
N ILE A 219 -16.06 27.84 3.72
CA ILE A 219 -14.60 27.78 3.53
C ILE A 219 -14.25 26.80 2.40
N LEU A 220 -14.84 25.59 2.40
CA LEU A 220 -14.62 24.60 1.35
C LEU A 220 -15.00 25.13 -0.05
N ARG A 221 -16.06 25.93 -0.16
CA ARG A 221 -16.44 26.58 -1.42
C ARG A 221 -15.37 27.55 -1.92
N THR A 222 -14.64 28.24 -1.04
CA THR A 222 -13.55 29.15 -1.43
C THR A 222 -12.27 28.41 -1.84
N MET A 223 -12.11 27.17 -1.37
CA MET A 223 -10.94 26.31 -1.69
C MET A 223 -11.15 25.52 -2.99
N LYS A 224 -12.39 25.43 -3.47
CA LYS A 224 -12.74 24.64 -4.66
C LYS A 224 -11.90 25.04 -5.87
N GLY A 225 -11.21 24.06 -6.46
CA GLY A 225 -10.43 24.23 -7.68
C GLY A 225 -8.95 24.56 -7.45
N GLN A 226 -8.54 25.01 -6.27
CA GLN A 226 -7.14 25.40 -6.01
C GLN A 226 -6.14 24.27 -6.27
N ILE A 227 -6.49 23.04 -5.87
CA ILE A 227 -5.63 21.87 -6.11
C ILE A 227 -5.58 21.54 -7.60
N ALA A 228 -6.72 21.60 -8.30
CA ALA A 228 -6.78 21.33 -9.73
C ALA A 228 -5.93 22.34 -10.54
N GLU A 229 -6.03 23.62 -10.23
CA GLU A 229 -5.21 24.68 -10.85
C GLU A 229 -3.70 24.46 -10.61
N MET A 230 -3.34 24.01 -9.41
CA MET A 230 -1.96 23.68 -9.09
C MET A 230 -1.49 22.46 -9.89
N MET A 231 -2.31 21.40 -9.98
CA MET A 231 -1.99 20.22 -10.77
C MET A 231 -1.78 20.56 -12.24
N GLU A 232 -2.63 21.38 -12.83
CA GLU A 232 -2.50 21.84 -14.22
C GLU A 232 -1.20 22.62 -14.49
N LYS A 233 -0.68 23.30 -13.48
CA LYS A 233 0.59 24.01 -13.58
C LYS A 233 1.80 23.07 -13.69
N TYR A 234 1.76 21.92 -13.02
CA TYR A 234 2.88 20.98 -12.96
C TYR A 234 2.70 19.78 -13.90
N PHE A 235 1.48 19.40 -14.20
CA PHE A 235 1.17 18.24 -15.03
C PHE A 235 0.33 18.64 -16.23
N ARG A 236 0.81 18.34 -17.41
CA ARG A 236 0.02 18.43 -18.64
C ARG A 236 -0.57 17.07 -18.91
N PHE A 237 -1.86 16.95 -18.70
CA PHE A 237 -2.61 15.76 -19.11
C PHE A 237 -2.89 15.90 -20.61
N ALA A 238 -2.39 14.91 -21.39
CA ALA A 238 -2.63 14.86 -22.84
C ALA A 238 -4.06 14.39 -23.13
#